data_b86e4f9a2156c5d6350cd22524cca914
#
_entry.id   b86e4f9a2156c5d6350cd22524cca914
#
_cell.length_a   1.000
_cell.length_b   1.000
_cell.length_c   1.000
_cell.angle_alpha   90.00
_cell.angle_beta   90.00
_cell.angle_gamma   90.00
#
_symmetry.space_group_name_H-M   'P 1'
#
loop_
_entity.id
_entity.type
_entity.pdbx_description
1 polymer ?
#
loop_
_entity_poly.entity_id
_entity_poly.type
_entity_poly.pdbx_seq_one_letter_code
_entity_poly.pdbx_strand_id
1 'polypeptide(L)'
;LREANGRFGFSARVTLQLAQALYEKHKVLTYPRTDARALPEDYIPTVNEVVLGLPDQYAPFANEIVNQGWIKPNKRIFNNAKISDHFAIIPTGKLPKSLSEAEQKIYDLVTKRFLAVFYPAAEYQITTRITRIEGDAFKTEGKVLVNPGWLSVYGKEAASDDKGAKDGSS
;
A
#
# COMPACT_ATOMS: atom_id res chain seq x y z
N LEU A 1 -9.06 -0.44 4.40
CA LEU A 1 -10.08 0.60 4.20
C LEU A 1 -10.19 1.57 5.37
N ARG A 2 -9.64 1.26 6.52
CA ARG A 2 -9.59 2.18 7.67
C ARG A 2 -8.80 3.45 7.35
N GLU A 3 -7.79 3.34 6.51
CA GLU A 3 -6.97 4.48 6.11
C GLU A 3 -7.78 5.56 5.38
N ALA A 4 -8.78 5.14 4.58
CA ALA A 4 -9.62 6.09 3.86
C ALA A 4 -10.42 6.97 4.81
N ASN A 5 -10.89 6.40 5.92
CA ASN A 5 -11.59 7.17 6.95
C ASN A 5 -10.64 8.20 7.60
N GLY A 6 -9.44 7.75 7.98
CA GLY A 6 -8.47 8.62 8.64
C GLY A 6 -7.92 9.71 7.75
N ARG A 7 -7.67 9.42 6.47
CA ARG A 7 -7.06 10.37 5.53
C ARG A 7 -8.05 11.30 4.88
N PHE A 8 -9.21 10.80 4.49
CA PHE A 8 -10.15 11.53 3.64
C PHE A 8 -11.49 11.80 4.34
N GLY A 9 -11.69 11.27 5.54
CA GLY A 9 -12.95 11.41 6.24
C GLY A 9 -14.10 10.58 5.65
N PHE A 10 -13.79 9.63 4.76
CA PHE A 10 -14.82 8.76 4.18
C PHE A 10 -15.31 7.76 5.21
N SER A 11 -16.64 7.57 5.29
CA SER A 11 -17.20 6.49 6.09
C SER A 11 -16.82 5.14 5.48
N ALA A 12 -16.90 4.08 6.28
CA ALA A 12 -16.65 2.72 5.78
C ALA A 12 -17.59 2.38 4.63
N ARG A 13 -18.84 2.82 4.72
CA ARG A 13 -19.84 2.60 3.66
C ARG A 13 -19.44 3.27 2.36
N VAL A 14 -19.06 4.55 2.41
CA VAL A 14 -18.63 5.31 1.22
C VAL A 14 -17.38 4.71 0.63
N THR A 15 -16.41 4.36 1.47
CA THR A 15 -15.17 3.72 1.03
C THR A 15 -15.46 2.42 0.27
N LEU A 16 -16.34 1.59 0.82
CA LEU A 16 -16.70 0.32 0.18
C LEU A 16 -17.43 0.55 -1.14
N GLN A 17 -18.32 1.54 -1.20
CA GLN A 17 -19.02 1.87 -2.44
C GLN A 17 -18.05 2.33 -3.53
N LEU A 18 -17.07 3.15 -3.17
CA LEU A 18 -16.05 3.61 -4.11
C LEU A 18 -15.18 2.45 -4.60
N ALA A 19 -14.75 1.58 -3.69
CA ALA A 19 -13.98 0.39 -4.05
C ALA A 19 -14.79 -0.55 -4.94
N GLN A 20 -16.08 -0.70 -4.67
CA GLN A 20 -16.97 -1.53 -5.46
C GLN A 20 -17.10 -1.00 -6.89
N ALA A 21 -17.22 0.32 -7.05
CA ALA A 21 -17.26 0.94 -8.36
C ALA A 21 -15.94 0.75 -9.12
N LEU A 22 -14.82 0.86 -8.44
CA LEU A 22 -13.51 0.63 -9.03
C LEU A 22 -13.34 -0.82 -9.49
N TYR A 23 -13.98 -1.75 -8.80
CA TYR A 23 -13.99 -3.15 -9.18
C TYR A 23 -14.96 -3.45 -10.33
N GLU A 24 -16.24 -3.07 -10.19
CA GLU A 24 -17.28 -3.45 -11.13
C GLU A 24 -17.31 -2.60 -12.38
N LYS A 25 -17.26 -1.27 -12.21
CA LYS A 25 -17.42 -0.31 -13.31
C LYS A 25 -16.10 -0.09 -14.04
N HIS A 26 -15.05 0.19 -13.29
CA HIS A 26 -13.75 0.56 -13.87
C HIS A 26 -12.82 -0.63 -14.04
N LYS A 27 -13.01 -1.69 -13.27
CA LYS A 27 -12.23 -2.94 -13.31
C LYS A 27 -10.73 -2.70 -13.09
N VAL A 28 -10.43 -1.74 -12.25
CA VAL A 28 -9.03 -1.37 -11.93
C VAL A 28 -8.56 -1.92 -10.58
N LEU A 29 -9.48 -2.46 -9.78
CA LEU A 29 -9.17 -3.13 -8.51
C LEU A 29 -9.76 -4.54 -8.49
N THR A 30 -9.19 -5.40 -7.64
CA THR A 30 -9.75 -6.72 -7.38
C THR A 30 -10.93 -6.61 -6.42
N TYR A 31 -11.60 -7.73 -6.15
CA TYR A 31 -12.84 -7.78 -5.36
C TYR A 31 -12.64 -7.13 -3.99
N PRO A 32 -13.44 -6.09 -3.65
CA PRO A 32 -13.19 -5.29 -2.45
C PRO A 32 -13.80 -5.83 -1.16
N ARG A 33 -14.74 -6.77 -1.25
CA ARG A 33 -15.40 -7.34 -0.07
C ARG A 33 -14.61 -8.56 0.41
N THR A 34 -13.44 -8.33 0.97
CA THR A 34 -12.56 -9.38 1.45
C THR A 34 -11.86 -8.95 2.73
N ASP A 35 -11.64 -9.88 3.63
CA ASP A 35 -10.81 -9.67 4.82
C ASP A 35 -9.37 -10.14 4.59
N ALA A 36 -9.09 -10.79 3.46
CA ALA A 36 -7.78 -11.30 3.15
C ALA A 36 -6.79 -10.16 2.92
N ARG A 37 -5.57 -10.35 3.42
CA ARG A 37 -4.46 -9.41 3.24
C ARG A 37 -3.29 -10.07 2.52
N ALA A 38 -3.51 -11.25 1.95
CA ALA A 38 -2.48 -12.02 1.26
C ALA A 38 -2.92 -12.32 -0.17
N LEU A 39 -1.95 -12.70 -0.99
CA LEU A 39 -2.15 -13.05 -2.38
C LEU A 39 -1.86 -14.55 -2.58
N PRO A 40 -2.40 -15.15 -3.65
CA PRO A 40 -2.07 -16.55 -3.97
C PRO A 40 -0.58 -16.72 -4.21
N GLU A 41 -0.05 -17.87 -3.82
CA GLU A 41 1.38 -18.16 -3.96
C GLU A 41 1.82 -18.23 -5.42
N ASP A 42 0.91 -18.56 -6.33
CA ASP A 42 1.19 -18.62 -7.77
C ASP A 42 0.99 -17.27 -8.48
N TYR A 43 0.72 -16.21 -7.72
CA TYR A 43 0.38 -14.90 -8.28
C TYR A 43 1.60 -14.02 -8.57
N ILE A 44 2.80 -14.48 -8.24
CA ILE A 44 4.03 -13.70 -8.39
C ILE A 44 4.22 -13.18 -9.83
N PRO A 45 4.09 -14.00 -10.89
CA PRO A 45 4.20 -13.47 -12.26
C PRO A 45 3.15 -12.42 -12.58
N THR A 46 1.91 -12.63 -12.12
CA THR A 46 0.82 -11.68 -12.31
C THR A 46 1.10 -10.35 -11.61
N VAL A 47 1.63 -10.41 -10.40
CA VAL A 47 2.00 -9.21 -9.64
C VAL A 47 3.07 -8.40 -10.38
N ASN A 48 4.07 -9.05 -10.95
CA ASN A 48 5.08 -8.38 -11.76
C ASN A 48 4.44 -7.62 -12.94
N GLU A 49 3.50 -8.26 -13.63
CA GLU A 49 2.78 -7.62 -14.74
C GLU A 49 1.95 -6.44 -14.27
N VAL A 50 1.25 -6.59 -13.15
CA VAL A 50 0.43 -5.53 -12.58
C VAL A 50 1.29 -4.32 -12.20
N VAL A 51 2.40 -4.55 -11.53
CA VAL A 51 3.32 -3.48 -11.11
C VAL A 51 3.85 -2.71 -12.32
N LEU A 52 4.26 -3.42 -13.36
CA LEU A 52 4.78 -2.78 -14.58
C LEU A 52 3.69 -2.08 -15.39
N GLY A 53 2.44 -2.47 -15.22
CA GLY A 53 1.30 -1.89 -15.94
C GLY A 53 0.64 -0.72 -15.23
N LEU A 54 1.12 -0.31 -14.05
CA LEU A 54 0.52 0.79 -13.30
C LEU A 54 0.71 2.14 -14.01
N PRO A 55 -0.17 3.15 -13.68
CA PRO A 55 0.00 4.49 -14.25
C PRO A 55 1.39 5.08 -14.02
N ASP A 56 1.80 5.98 -14.89
CA ASP A 56 3.14 6.56 -14.91
C ASP A 56 3.54 7.22 -13.59
N GLN A 57 2.58 7.75 -12.85
CA GLN A 57 2.85 8.39 -11.56
C GLN A 57 3.46 7.42 -10.54
N TYR A 58 3.26 6.13 -10.73
CA TYR A 58 3.81 5.08 -9.85
C TYR A 58 5.08 4.44 -10.41
N ALA A 59 5.49 4.82 -11.60
CA ALA A 59 6.62 4.19 -12.29
C ALA A 59 7.92 4.18 -11.47
N PRO A 60 8.30 5.26 -10.76
CA PRO A 60 9.53 5.24 -9.96
C PRO A 60 9.54 4.12 -8.93
N PHE A 61 8.41 3.91 -8.26
CA PHE A 61 8.29 2.85 -7.25
C PHE A 61 8.21 1.46 -7.89
N ALA A 62 7.44 1.34 -8.96
CA ALA A 62 7.30 0.08 -9.68
C ALA A 62 8.63 -0.40 -10.23
N ASN A 63 9.39 0.49 -10.85
CA ASN A 63 10.70 0.16 -11.41
C ASN A 63 11.69 -0.24 -10.32
N GLU A 64 11.68 0.44 -9.19
CA GLU A 64 12.56 0.09 -8.08
C GLU A 64 12.24 -1.30 -7.54
N ILE A 65 10.96 -1.60 -7.34
CA ILE A 65 10.52 -2.93 -6.86
C ILE A 65 11.02 -4.04 -7.79
N VAL A 66 10.81 -3.87 -9.08
CA VAL A 66 11.20 -4.87 -10.08
C VAL A 66 12.72 -4.99 -10.18
N ASN A 67 13.42 -3.86 -10.24
CA ASN A 67 14.88 -3.84 -10.37
C ASN A 67 15.59 -4.44 -9.16
N GLN A 68 15.03 -4.25 -7.97
CA GLN A 68 15.58 -4.81 -6.74
C GLN A 68 15.16 -6.25 -6.49
N GLY A 69 14.23 -6.77 -7.30
CA GLY A 69 13.75 -8.14 -7.13
C GLY A 69 12.93 -8.35 -5.86
N TRP A 70 12.19 -7.36 -5.43
CA TRP A 70 11.41 -7.44 -4.18
C TRP A 70 10.12 -8.22 -4.30
N ILE A 71 9.66 -8.53 -5.50
CA ILE A 71 8.51 -9.41 -5.72
C ILE A 71 9.03 -10.85 -5.75
N LYS A 72 8.97 -11.50 -4.61
CA LYS A 72 9.54 -12.85 -4.42
C LYS A 72 8.68 -13.65 -3.44
N PRO A 73 8.84 -14.98 -3.39
CA PRO A 73 8.11 -15.80 -2.42
C PRO A 73 8.32 -15.28 -1.01
N ASN A 74 7.21 -14.95 -0.35
CA ASN A 74 7.21 -14.41 1.00
C ASN A 74 5.85 -14.75 1.63
N LYS A 75 5.84 -15.58 2.66
CA LYS A 75 4.60 -16.05 3.29
C LYS A 75 3.80 -14.96 3.97
N ARG A 76 4.39 -13.79 4.17
CA ARG A 76 3.67 -12.63 4.69
C ARG A 76 2.79 -12.01 3.61
N ILE A 77 3.19 -12.11 2.35
CA ILE A 77 2.47 -11.53 1.21
C ILE A 77 1.75 -12.61 0.40
N PHE A 78 2.46 -13.68 0.04
CA PHE A 78 1.94 -14.76 -0.80
C PHE A 78 1.72 -16.00 0.07
N ASN A 79 0.47 -16.22 0.45
CA ASN A 79 0.17 -17.32 1.38
C ASN A 79 -1.27 -17.81 1.16
N ASN A 80 -1.41 -18.96 0.53
CA ASN A 80 -2.72 -19.56 0.25
C ASN A 80 -3.51 -19.86 1.53
N ALA A 81 -2.83 -20.15 2.63
CA ALA A 81 -3.49 -20.47 3.90
C ALA A 81 -4.24 -19.26 4.48
N LYS A 82 -3.90 -18.04 4.07
CA LYS A 82 -4.54 -16.82 4.55
C LYS A 82 -5.65 -16.34 3.62
N ILE A 83 -6.00 -17.12 2.62
CA ILE A 83 -7.01 -16.78 1.60
C ILE A 83 -8.14 -17.79 1.68
N SER A 84 -9.40 -17.30 1.67
CA SER A 84 -10.56 -18.16 1.53
C SER A 84 -11.10 -18.05 0.10
N ASP A 85 -12.20 -17.35 -0.10
CA ASP A 85 -12.81 -17.20 -1.42
C ASP A 85 -12.15 -16.10 -2.26
N HIS A 86 -11.62 -15.08 -1.60
CA HIS A 86 -11.03 -13.91 -2.27
C HIS A 86 -9.71 -13.54 -1.62
N PHE A 87 -8.82 -12.97 -2.42
CA PHE A 87 -7.53 -12.50 -1.94
C PHE A 87 -7.57 -10.98 -1.66
N ALA A 88 -6.42 -10.42 -1.32
CA ALA A 88 -6.30 -9.01 -0.96
C ALA A 88 -6.72 -8.07 -2.09
N ILE A 89 -7.11 -6.87 -1.74
CA ILE A 89 -7.47 -5.83 -2.71
C ILE A 89 -6.19 -5.25 -3.30
N ILE A 90 -6.01 -5.42 -4.61
CA ILE A 90 -4.86 -4.90 -5.34
C ILE A 90 -5.31 -4.31 -6.69
N PRO A 91 -4.49 -3.45 -7.32
CA PRO A 91 -4.76 -3.03 -8.70
C PRO A 91 -4.72 -4.21 -9.65
N THR A 92 -5.47 -4.12 -10.75
CA THR A 92 -5.54 -5.20 -11.75
C THR A 92 -4.57 -5.02 -12.91
N GLY A 93 -3.87 -3.89 -12.99
CA GLY A 93 -3.03 -3.57 -14.12
C GLY A 93 -3.76 -2.84 -15.24
N LYS A 94 -5.08 -2.72 -15.17
CA LYS A 94 -5.85 -1.91 -16.10
C LYS A 94 -5.66 -0.45 -15.75
N LEU A 95 -5.39 0.39 -16.75
CA LEU A 95 -5.22 1.82 -16.53
C LEU A 95 -6.57 2.48 -16.20
N PRO A 96 -6.65 3.24 -15.12
CA PRO A 96 -7.89 3.93 -14.78
C PRO A 96 -8.20 5.04 -15.78
N LYS A 97 -9.50 5.17 -16.12
CA LYS A 97 -9.99 6.22 -17.01
C LYS A 97 -11.23 6.83 -16.40
N SER A 98 -11.31 8.15 -16.43
CA SER A 98 -12.52 8.89 -16.01
C SER A 98 -12.97 8.59 -14.59
N LEU A 99 -12.03 8.46 -13.66
CA LEU A 99 -12.35 8.29 -12.24
C LEU A 99 -12.80 9.63 -11.65
N SER A 100 -13.78 9.58 -10.74
CA SER A 100 -14.13 10.74 -9.93
C SER A 100 -12.97 11.05 -8.96
N GLU A 101 -12.98 12.23 -8.37
CA GLU A 101 -11.96 12.62 -7.40
C GLU A 101 -11.89 11.63 -6.24
N ALA A 102 -13.06 11.24 -5.71
CA ALA A 102 -13.13 10.29 -4.62
C ALA A 102 -12.63 8.90 -5.04
N GLU A 103 -13.01 8.44 -6.22
CA GLU A 103 -12.53 7.17 -6.76
C GLU A 103 -11.01 7.17 -6.96
N GLN A 104 -10.46 8.29 -7.44
CA GLN A 104 -9.02 8.44 -7.61
C GLN A 104 -8.29 8.35 -6.28
N LYS A 105 -8.84 8.93 -5.22
CA LYS A 105 -8.25 8.85 -3.88
C LYS A 105 -8.18 7.42 -3.37
N ILE A 106 -9.25 6.65 -3.56
CA ILE A 106 -9.27 5.25 -3.13
C ILE A 106 -8.31 4.40 -3.97
N TYR A 107 -8.30 4.61 -5.29
CA TYR A 107 -7.37 3.91 -6.17
C TYR A 107 -5.92 4.20 -5.78
N ASP A 108 -5.58 5.46 -5.53
CA ASP A 108 -4.25 5.87 -5.11
C ASP A 108 -3.84 5.22 -3.78
N LEU A 109 -4.75 5.22 -2.82
CA LEU A 109 -4.51 4.61 -1.52
C LEU A 109 -4.19 3.12 -1.64
N VAL A 110 -5.01 2.39 -2.39
CA VAL A 110 -4.81 0.95 -2.59
C VAL A 110 -3.52 0.68 -3.35
N THR A 111 -3.23 1.45 -4.38
CA THR A 111 -2.03 1.27 -5.19
C THR A 111 -0.77 1.54 -4.38
N LYS A 112 -0.74 2.61 -3.60
CA LYS A 112 0.40 2.92 -2.74
C LYS A 112 0.62 1.84 -1.68
N ARG A 113 -0.45 1.36 -1.08
CA ARG A 113 -0.36 0.27 -0.10
C ARG A 113 0.16 -1.02 -0.74
N PHE A 114 -0.31 -1.33 -1.94
CA PHE A 114 0.15 -2.47 -2.71
C PHE A 114 1.65 -2.39 -2.99
N LEU A 115 2.13 -1.24 -3.46
CA LEU A 115 3.55 -1.05 -3.72
C LEU A 115 4.38 -1.11 -2.44
N ALA A 116 3.88 -0.52 -1.37
CA ALA A 116 4.60 -0.45 -0.10
C ALA A 116 4.89 -1.83 0.51
N VAL A 117 4.01 -2.82 0.28
CA VAL A 117 4.22 -4.15 0.87
C VAL A 117 5.46 -4.86 0.32
N PHE A 118 5.94 -4.47 -0.86
CA PHE A 118 7.13 -5.07 -1.46
C PHE A 118 8.42 -4.38 -1.03
N TYR A 119 8.33 -3.19 -0.47
CA TYR A 119 9.49 -2.47 0.04
C TYR A 119 9.96 -3.09 1.35
N PRO A 120 11.26 -2.99 1.65
CA PRO A 120 11.76 -3.43 2.95
C PRO A 120 11.17 -2.59 4.08
N ALA A 121 11.27 -3.10 5.31
CA ALA A 121 10.82 -2.39 6.49
C ALA A 121 11.57 -1.06 6.63
N ALA A 122 10.85 -0.04 7.10
CA ALA A 122 11.49 1.23 7.45
C ALA A 122 12.41 1.02 8.65
N GLU A 123 13.58 1.63 8.63
CA GLU A 123 14.56 1.49 9.69
C GLU A 123 14.70 2.79 10.47
N TYR A 124 14.59 2.71 11.78
CA TYR A 124 14.71 3.86 12.68
C TYR A 124 15.83 3.61 13.68
N GLN A 125 16.53 4.68 14.02
CA GLN A 125 17.48 4.62 15.12
C GLN A 125 16.79 5.08 16.41
N ILE A 126 16.82 4.19 17.40
CA ILE A 126 16.30 4.49 18.73
C ILE A 126 17.49 4.45 19.67
N THR A 127 17.89 5.62 20.18
CA THR A 127 19.08 5.77 21.02
C THR A 127 20.33 5.28 20.26
N THR A 128 20.80 4.07 20.55
CA THR A 128 21.99 3.49 19.91
C THR A 128 21.67 2.25 19.06
N ARG A 129 20.37 1.95 18.88
CA ARG A 129 19.96 0.76 18.12
C ARG A 129 19.14 1.14 16.89
N ILE A 130 19.27 0.32 15.85
CA ILE A 130 18.42 0.44 14.66
C ILE A 130 17.26 -0.52 14.84
N THR A 131 16.03 0.00 14.71
CA THR A 131 14.81 -0.79 14.82
C THR A 131 14.07 -0.76 13.48
N ARG A 132 13.58 -1.93 13.08
CA ARG A 132 12.76 -2.07 11.87
C ARG A 132 11.29 -2.05 12.24
N ILE A 133 10.53 -1.22 11.55
CA ILE A 133 9.10 -1.12 11.75
C ILE A 133 8.42 -1.49 10.43
N GLU A 134 7.58 -2.51 10.48
CA GLU A 134 6.84 -2.99 9.34
C GLU A 134 5.38 -2.55 9.42
N GLY A 135 4.89 -1.99 8.31
CA GLY A 135 3.46 -1.85 8.09
C GLY A 135 2.77 -0.78 8.91
N ASP A 136 1.94 -1.21 9.81
CA ASP A 136 0.82 -0.41 10.30
C ASP A 136 1.10 0.43 11.54
N ALA A 137 2.05 0.06 12.37
CA ALA A 137 2.30 0.77 13.62
C ALA A 137 3.40 1.80 13.41
N PHE A 138 2.99 3.04 13.31
CA PHE A 138 3.93 4.12 13.06
C PHE A 138 3.87 5.14 14.17
N LYS A 139 4.63 4.89 15.22
CA LYS A 139 4.85 5.85 16.30
C LYS A 139 6.34 6.14 16.36
N THR A 140 6.70 7.39 16.21
CA THR A 140 8.07 7.78 15.95
C THR A 140 8.71 8.64 17.03
N GLU A 141 8.13 8.69 18.21
CA GLU A 141 8.70 9.47 19.30
C GLU A 141 10.13 8.99 19.63
N GLY A 142 11.07 9.92 19.61
CA GLY A 142 12.46 9.62 19.91
C GLY A 142 13.20 8.78 18.87
N LYS A 143 12.62 8.63 17.68
CA LYS A 143 13.22 7.84 16.61
C LYS A 143 13.72 8.72 15.48
N VAL A 144 14.84 8.32 14.89
CA VAL A 144 15.40 8.97 13.69
C VAL A 144 15.27 7.99 12.52
N LEU A 145 14.67 8.43 11.44
CA LEU A 145 14.53 7.60 10.25
C LEU A 145 15.88 7.43 9.57
N VAL A 146 16.36 6.20 9.53
CA VAL A 146 17.65 5.85 8.92
C VAL A 146 17.45 5.37 7.48
N ASN A 147 16.43 4.53 7.27
CA ASN A 147 16.10 3.98 5.96
C ASN A 147 14.58 4.06 5.78
N PRO A 148 14.09 4.79 4.78
CA PRO A 148 12.65 4.96 4.61
C PRO A 148 11.89 3.67 4.27
N GLY A 149 12.51 2.70 3.58
CA GLY A 149 11.83 1.47 3.23
C GLY A 149 10.46 1.75 2.58
N TRP A 150 9.40 1.10 3.13
CA TRP A 150 8.02 1.26 2.62
C TRP A 150 7.52 2.70 2.69
N LEU A 151 8.06 3.54 3.57
CA LEU A 151 7.65 4.94 3.68
C LEU A 151 7.96 5.75 2.42
N SER A 152 8.93 5.30 1.60
CA SER A 152 9.29 5.97 0.36
C SER A 152 8.09 6.11 -0.57
N VAL A 153 7.18 5.14 -0.56
CA VAL A 153 5.99 5.15 -1.43
C VAL A 153 5.04 6.29 -1.07
N TYR A 154 4.96 6.63 0.21
CA TYR A 154 4.08 7.70 0.70
C TYR A 154 4.72 9.09 0.58
N GLY A 155 6.04 9.15 0.40
CA GLY A 155 6.74 10.39 0.12
C GLY A 155 6.56 11.46 1.20
N LYS A 156 6.25 12.68 0.76
CA LYS A 156 6.11 13.83 1.67
C LYS A 156 4.98 13.68 2.69
N GLU A 157 3.97 12.90 2.37
CA GLU A 157 2.85 12.65 3.30
C GLU A 157 3.34 11.95 4.57
N ALA A 158 4.16 10.92 4.42
CA ALA A 158 4.72 10.21 5.56
C ALA A 158 5.67 11.09 6.35
N ALA A 159 6.46 11.92 5.69
CA ALA A 159 7.37 12.86 6.34
C ALA A 159 6.60 13.91 7.15
N SER A 160 5.46 14.38 6.62
CA SER A 160 4.60 15.34 7.33
C SER A 160 4.01 14.73 8.58
N ASP A 161 3.53 13.50 8.48
CA ASP A 161 2.95 12.78 9.62
C ASP A 161 4.00 12.56 10.70
N ASP A 162 5.22 12.24 10.31
CA ASP A 162 6.33 12.08 11.24
C ASP A 162 6.66 13.38 11.97
N LYS A 163 6.70 14.49 11.25
CA LYS A 163 6.95 15.80 11.85
C LYS A 163 5.82 16.20 12.77
N GLY A 164 4.59 15.93 12.40
CA GLY A 164 3.44 16.21 13.24
C GLY A 164 3.48 15.45 14.55
N ALA A 165 3.89 14.21 14.49
CA ALA A 165 4.03 13.39 15.69
C ALA A 165 5.12 13.91 16.62
N LYS A 166 6.22 14.42 16.08
CA LYS A 166 7.30 15.02 16.87
C LYS A 166 6.87 16.34 17.52
N ASP A 167 6.18 17.15 16.77
CA ASP A 167 5.71 18.44 17.28
C ASP A 167 4.66 18.25 18.38
N GLY A 168 3.89 17.20 18.29
CA GLY A 168 2.89 16.88 19.31
C GLY A 168 3.48 16.37 20.61
N SER A 169 4.74 15.99 20.64
CA SER A 169 5.41 15.46 21.83
C SER A 169 6.26 16.48 22.57
N SER A 170 6.33 17.70 22.10
CA SER A 170 7.15 18.75 22.72
C SER A 170 6.40 19.54 23.78
#